data_aa40f89307ce548c4fd63d86c327ae40
#
_entry.id   aa40f89307ce548c4fd63d86c327ae40
#
_cell.length_a   1.000
_cell.length_b   1.000
_cell.length_c   1.000
_cell.angle_alpha   90.00
_cell.angle_beta   90.00
_cell.angle_gamma   90.00
#
_symmetry.space_group_name_H-M   'P 1'
#
loop_
_entity.id
_entity.type
_entity.pdbx_description
1 polymer ?
#
loop_
_entity_poly.entity_id
_entity_poly.type
_entity_poly.pdbx_seq_one_letter_code
_entity_poly.pdbx_strand_id
1 'polypeptide(L)'
;MKDNIKTNFIALILIIVFNNYSIAQTHRFIYDVVYKKDSTSNITTKENYILDIGTKETKYYTYDFFVADSLITNNIPFPKEMKLNTSDIIVHKNNNNEFFQYDLLENTVLQLQTNDTQKWNLSQEKKNVKNLSLQKAITTWGGRNWTAWFAEEIPFQEGPYKFHGLPGLIVEIYDDKKNYHFELVRSEKIKEEENQFIEMSEKLGIPITWEKYKTAKLKYYESPVNFIKNSAENSEQLYLNDGTIVNSKNSK
;
A
#
# COMPACT_ATOMS: atom_id res chain seq x y z
N MET A 1 -26.68 -49.81 -22.86
CA MET A 1 -25.41 -49.13 -23.16
C MET A 1 -25.55 -47.65 -23.50
N LYS A 2 -26.65 -47.22 -24.10
CA LYS A 2 -26.88 -45.76 -24.43
C LYS A 2 -27.21 -44.88 -23.19
N ASP A 3 -27.82 -45.45 -22.16
CA ASP A 3 -28.26 -44.66 -20.97
C ASP A 3 -27.09 -44.36 -20.02
N ASN A 4 -26.10 -45.25 -19.94
CA ASN A 4 -24.88 -45.01 -19.13
C ASN A 4 -23.99 -43.89 -19.69
N ILE A 5 -24.02 -43.68 -21.02
CA ILE A 5 -23.22 -42.62 -21.67
C ILE A 5 -23.84 -41.23 -21.37
N LYS A 6 -25.18 -41.14 -21.37
CA LYS A 6 -25.87 -39.87 -21.04
C LYS A 6 -25.69 -39.47 -19.58
N THR A 7 -25.74 -40.45 -18.66
CA THR A 7 -25.57 -40.22 -17.22
C THR A 7 -24.14 -39.79 -16.90
N ASN A 8 -23.15 -40.38 -17.55
CA ASN A 8 -21.74 -39.99 -17.39
C ASN A 8 -21.44 -38.61 -17.98
N PHE A 9 -22.12 -38.24 -19.09
CA PHE A 9 -21.93 -36.93 -19.71
C PHE A 9 -22.56 -35.79 -18.86
N ILE A 10 -23.72 -36.04 -18.25
CA ILE A 10 -24.37 -35.11 -17.32
C ILE A 10 -23.53 -34.95 -16.04
N ALA A 11 -22.97 -36.00 -15.50
CA ALA A 11 -22.07 -35.97 -14.34
C ALA A 11 -20.78 -35.17 -14.66
N LEU A 12 -20.21 -35.32 -15.86
CA LEU A 12 -19.04 -34.56 -16.29
C LEU A 12 -19.33 -33.07 -16.44
N ILE A 13 -20.49 -32.70 -16.99
CA ILE A 13 -20.93 -31.32 -17.12
C ILE A 13 -21.17 -30.69 -15.74
N LEU A 14 -21.77 -31.41 -14.80
CA LEU A 14 -21.94 -30.95 -13.41
C LEU A 14 -20.61 -30.69 -12.70
N ILE A 15 -19.59 -31.53 -12.91
CA ILE A 15 -18.27 -31.32 -12.34
C ILE A 15 -17.58 -30.07 -12.93
N ILE A 16 -17.78 -29.78 -14.22
CA ILE A 16 -17.22 -28.60 -14.87
C ILE A 16 -17.91 -27.30 -14.40
N VAL A 17 -19.21 -27.34 -14.11
CA VAL A 17 -19.96 -26.15 -13.65
C VAL A 17 -19.62 -25.78 -12.19
N PHE A 18 -19.26 -26.74 -11.34
CA PHE A 18 -18.92 -26.47 -9.94
C PHE A 18 -17.52 -25.86 -9.73
N ASN A 19 -16.65 -25.85 -10.76
CA ASN A 19 -15.27 -25.39 -10.59
C ASN A 19 -15.00 -23.90 -10.89
N ASN A 20 -16.03 -23.07 -11.15
CA ASN A 20 -15.82 -21.70 -11.64
C ASN A 20 -16.19 -20.56 -10.68
N TYR A 21 -16.43 -20.85 -9.40
CA TYR A 21 -16.59 -19.77 -8.42
C TYR A 21 -15.35 -19.66 -7.54
N SER A 22 -14.21 -19.34 -8.17
CA SER A 22 -13.09 -18.78 -7.40
C SER A 22 -13.47 -17.34 -7.06
N ILE A 23 -14.04 -17.11 -5.89
CA ILE A 23 -14.20 -15.77 -5.35
C ILE A 23 -12.78 -15.23 -5.16
N ALA A 24 -12.43 -14.16 -5.86
CA ALA A 24 -11.16 -13.49 -5.65
C ALA A 24 -11.05 -13.13 -4.16
N GLN A 25 -10.05 -13.68 -3.50
CA GLN A 25 -9.85 -13.52 -2.07
C GLN A 25 -8.62 -12.66 -1.84
N THR A 26 -8.80 -11.61 -1.06
CA THR A 26 -7.71 -10.73 -0.62
C THR A 26 -7.25 -11.15 0.77
N HIS A 27 -5.93 -11.18 0.96
CA HIS A 27 -5.33 -11.42 2.27
C HIS A 27 -4.91 -10.07 2.85
N ARG A 28 -5.51 -9.71 3.98
CA ARG A 28 -5.20 -8.48 4.71
C ARG A 28 -4.25 -8.78 5.86
N PHE A 29 -3.18 -8.02 5.92
CA PHE A 29 -2.19 -8.03 6.99
C PHE A 29 -2.11 -6.64 7.62
N ILE A 30 -2.19 -6.56 8.95
CA ILE A 30 -2.13 -5.28 9.67
C ILE A 30 -0.81 -5.23 10.42
N TYR A 31 -0.08 -4.15 10.20
CA TYR A 31 1.20 -3.86 10.81
C TYR A 31 1.10 -2.71 11.81
N ASP A 32 1.68 -2.90 12.98
CA ASP A 32 2.09 -1.81 13.84
C ASP A 32 3.36 -1.20 13.26
N VAL A 33 3.34 0.10 13.02
CA VAL A 33 4.48 0.83 12.47
C VAL A 33 4.89 1.91 13.45
N VAL A 34 6.14 1.79 13.94
CA VAL A 34 6.75 2.79 14.79
C VAL A 34 7.85 3.47 14.00
N TYR A 35 7.79 4.79 13.90
CA TYR A 35 8.79 5.53 13.15
C TYR A 35 9.09 6.90 13.75
N LYS A 36 10.26 7.45 13.42
CA LYS A 36 10.67 8.81 13.76
C LYS A 36 10.42 9.72 12.57
N LYS A 37 9.60 10.77 12.76
CA LYS A 37 9.42 11.84 11.75
C LYS A 37 10.71 12.64 11.55
N ASP A 38 11.50 12.79 12.62
CA ASP A 38 12.82 13.41 12.63
C ASP A 38 13.81 12.43 13.21
N SER A 39 14.80 12.00 12.40
CA SER A 39 15.81 11.02 12.80
C SER A 39 16.75 11.52 13.91
N THR A 40 16.80 12.81 14.16
CA THR A 40 17.60 13.44 15.24
C THR A 40 16.82 13.49 16.56
N SER A 41 15.51 13.34 16.51
CA SER A 41 14.62 13.34 17.67
C SER A 41 14.46 11.93 18.25
N ASN A 42 14.16 11.87 19.57
CA ASN A 42 13.76 10.63 20.22
C ASN A 42 12.25 10.39 20.19
N ILE A 43 11.49 11.33 19.60
CA ILE A 43 10.04 11.23 19.49
C ILE A 43 9.68 10.23 18.39
N THR A 44 8.90 9.22 18.74
CA THR A 44 8.37 8.22 17.81
C THR A 44 6.89 8.44 17.58
N THR A 45 6.44 8.12 16.37
CA THR A 45 5.02 8.02 16.01
C THR A 45 4.67 6.55 15.86
N LYS A 46 3.51 6.14 16.34
CA LYS A 46 2.98 4.80 16.16
C LYS A 46 1.67 4.88 15.39
N GLU A 47 1.56 4.11 14.32
CA GLU A 47 0.38 4.02 13.46
C GLU A 47 0.14 2.59 13.01
N ASN A 48 -1.08 2.27 12.60
CA ASN A 48 -1.40 1.00 11.98
C ASN A 48 -1.48 1.15 10.46
N TYR A 49 -0.90 0.19 9.75
CA TYR A 49 -0.94 0.11 8.31
C TYR A 49 -1.54 -1.21 7.86
N ILE A 50 -2.20 -1.18 6.74
CA ILE A 50 -2.81 -2.34 6.08
C ILE A 50 -1.97 -2.69 4.86
N LEU A 51 -1.71 -3.98 4.68
CA LEU A 51 -1.18 -4.60 3.48
C LEU A 51 -2.25 -5.57 2.95
N ASP A 52 -2.91 -5.20 1.88
CA ASP A 52 -3.89 -6.04 1.18
C ASP A 52 -3.24 -6.68 -0.04
N ILE A 53 -3.13 -7.99 -0.03
CA ILE A 53 -2.57 -8.78 -1.12
C ILE A 53 -3.72 -9.40 -1.91
N GLY A 54 -4.03 -8.78 -3.03
CA GLY A 54 -5.04 -9.24 -4.00
C GLY A 54 -4.43 -10.07 -5.12
N THR A 55 -5.27 -10.46 -6.08
CA THR A 55 -4.85 -11.28 -7.24
C THR A 55 -4.04 -10.50 -8.26
N LYS A 56 -4.29 -9.21 -8.43
CA LYS A 56 -3.66 -8.35 -9.44
C LYS A 56 -2.61 -7.42 -8.88
N GLU A 57 -2.80 -6.98 -7.64
CA GLU A 57 -1.98 -5.97 -7.00
C GLU A 57 -2.00 -6.12 -5.49
N THR A 58 -0.96 -5.59 -4.87
CA THR A 58 -0.81 -5.43 -3.43
C THR A 58 -0.95 -3.96 -3.09
N LYS A 59 -1.74 -3.64 -2.08
CA LYS A 59 -2.01 -2.27 -1.62
C LYS A 59 -1.50 -2.10 -0.20
N TYR A 60 -0.74 -1.03 0.04
CA TYR A 60 -0.26 -0.68 1.39
C TYR A 60 -0.68 0.75 1.73
N TYR A 61 -1.38 0.94 2.85
CA TYR A 61 -1.97 2.21 3.25
C TYR A 61 -2.27 2.26 4.75
N THR A 62 -2.53 3.45 5.29
CA THR A 62 -2.82 3.60 6.73
C THR A 62 -4.19 3.02 7.08
N TYR A 63 -4.32 2.54 8.32
CA TYR A 63 -5.62 2.11 8.85
C TYR A 63 -6.64 3.27 8.90
N ASP A 64 -6.18 4.49 9.11
CA ASP A 64 -7.03 5.68 9.10
C ASP A 64 -7.67 5.91 7.71
N PHE A 65 -6.97 5.62 6.62
CA PHE A 65 -7.56 5.64 5.29
C PHE A 65 -8.64 4.58 5.11
N PHE A 66 -8.43 3.39 5.65
CA PHE A 66 -9.46 2.35 5.63
C PHE A 66 -10.72 2.78 6.37
N VAL A 67 -10.57 3.37 7.56
CA VAL A 67 -11.71 3.91 8.33
C VAL A 67 -12.39 5.04 7.57
N ALA A 68 -11.62 5.96 7.00
CA ALA A 68 -12.15 7.08 6.22
C ALA A 68 -12.94 6.61 4.99
N ASP A 69 -12.42 5.62 4.27
CA ASP A 69 -13.10 5.01 3.13
C ASP A 69 -14.44 4.38 3.53
N SER A 70 -14.46 3.64 4.63
CA SER A 70 -15.68 3.05 5.20
C SER A 70 -16.71 4.12 5.58
N LEU A 71 -16.28 5.24 6.16
CA LEU A 71 -17.16 6.35 6.53
C LEU A 71 -17.79 6.98 5.28
N ILE A 72 -17.00 7.23 4.24
CA ILE A 72 -17.51 7.78 2.96
C ILE A 72 -18.50 6.81 2.32
N THR A 73 -18.15 5.55 2.19
CA THR A 73 -19.00 4.52 1.57
C THR A 73 -20.36 4.41 2.25
N ASN A 74 -20.38 4.58 3.58
CA ASN A 74 -21.63 4.51 4.36
C ASN A 74 -22.30 5.88 4.58
N ASN A 75 -21.83 6.94 3.95
CA ASN A 75 -22.31 8.32 4.12
C ASN A 75 -22.31 8.78 5.59
N ILE A 76 -21.32 8.35 6.36
CA ILE A 76 -21.13 8.75 7.75
C ILE A 76 -20.17 9.94 7.82
N PRO A 77 -20.54 11.04 8.51
CA PRO A 77 -19.65 12.19 8.66
C PRO A 77 -18.33 11.83 9.38
N PHE A 78 -17.23 12.46 8.97
CA PHE A 78 -15.96 12.29 9.64
C PHE A 78 -16.02 12.78 11.10
N PRO A 79 -15.50 12.01 12.06
CA PRO A 79 -15.28 12.49 13.42
C PRO A 79 -14.40 13.73 13.41
N LYS A 80 -14.71 14.73 14.26
CA LYS A 80 -13.94 16.00 14.32
C LYS A 80 -12.48 15.79 14.70
N GLU A 81 -12.20 14.74 15.44
CA GLU A 81 -10.87 14.37 15.93
C GLU A 81 -10.06 13.56 14.92
N MET A 82 -10.69 13.09 13.84
CA MET A 82 -10.01 12.26 12.83
C MET A 82 -8.96 13.09 12.09
N LYS A 83 -7.73 12.63 12.17
CA LYS A 83 -6.59 13.24 11.46
C LYS A 83 -5.90 12.15 10.65
N LEU A 84 -5.79 12.38 9.36
CA LEU A 84 -4.95 11.53 8.50
C LEU A 84 -3.51 12.02 8.66
N ASN A 85 -2.71 11.27 9.42
CA ASN A 85 -1.33 11.65 9.74
C ASN A 85 -0.37 11.45 8.56
N THR A 86 -0.67 10.48 7.70
CA THR A 86 0.09 10.23 6.47
C THR A 86 -0.87 10.09 5.30
N SER A 87 -0.38 10.42 4.12
CA SER A 87 -1.14 10.35 2.87
C SER A 87 -0.60 9.28 1.91
N ASP A 88 0.45 8.54 2.32
CA ASP A 88 1.08 7.57 1.44
C ASP A 88 0.18 6.35 1.21
N ILE A 89 -0.21 6.18 -0.04
CA ILE A 89 -0.83 4.96 -0.54
C ILE A 89 0.17 4.35 -1.52
N ILE A 90 0.47 3.07 -1.37
CA ILE A 90 1.39 2.36 -2.24
C ILE A 90 0.65 1.20 -2.90
N VAL A 91 0.74 1.14 -4.22
CA VAL A 91 0.21 0.04 -5.02
C VAL A 91 1.37 -0.65 -5.72
N HIS A 92 1.56 -1.93 -5.47
CA HIS A 92 2.52 -2.80 -6.14
C HIS A 92 1.78 -3.67 -7.15
N LYS A 93 2.15 -3.61 -8.42
CA LYS A 93 1.55 -4.47 -9.46
C LYS A 93 2.21 -5.84 -9.43
N ASN A 94 1.45 -6.89 -9.16
CA ASN A 94 1.95 -8.25 -8.86
C ASN A 94 2.79 -8.91 -9.97
N ASN A 95 2.72 -8.42 -11.21
CA ASN A 95 3.42 -9.02 -12.36
C ASN A 95 4.75 -8.35 -12.71
N ASN A 96 5.14 -7.31 -11.99
CA ASN A 96 6.38 -6.58 -12.22
C ASN A 96 6.85 -5.93 -10.90
N ASN A 97 8.04 -5.32 -10.91
CA ASN A 97 8.55 -4.60 -9.73
C ASN A 97 8.14 -3.12 -9.75
N GLU A 98 6.96 -2.82 -10.27
CA GLU A 98 6.46 -1.45 -10.35
C GLU A 98 5.62 -1.10 -9.12
N PHE A 99 6.05 -0.04 -8.47
CA PHE A 99 5.34 0.57 -7.36
C PHE A 99 4.81 1.93 -7.76
N PHE A 100 3.56 2.17 -7.46
CA PHE A 100 2.92 3.47 -7.58
C PHE A 100 2.68 4.00 -6.17
N GLN A 101 3.31 5.11 -5.84
CA GLN A 101 3.11 5.80 -4.58
C GLN A 101 2.28 7.06 -4.85
N TYR A 102 1.16 7.17 -4.14
CA TYR A 102 0.27 8.32 -4.19
C TYR A 102 0.43 9.10 -2.89
N ASP A 103 0.74 10.37 -3.02
CA ASP A 103 0.95 11.27 -1.88
C ASP A 103 0.10 12.51 -2.05
N LEU A 104 -0.77 12.75 -1.07
CA LEU A 104 -1.59 13.96 -1.04
C LEU A 104 -0.76 15.11 -0.49
N LEU A 105 -0.35 16.01 -1.37
CA LEU A 105 0.32 17.24 -1.00
C LEU A 105 -0.68 18.38 -1.15
N GLU A 106 -1.24 18.84 -0.03
CA GLU A 106 -2.38 19.77 0.05
C GLU A 106 -3.61 19.22 -0.67
N ASN A 107 -3.96 19.81 -1.81
CA ASN A 107 -5.11 19.41 -2.63
C ASN A 107 -4.69 18.67 -3.91
N THR A 108 -3.43 18.24 -4.01
CA THR A 108 -2.88 17.60 -5.20
C THR A 108 -2.40 16.19 -4.84
N VAL A 109 -2.90 15.20 -5.55
CA VAL A 109 -2.40 13.84 -5.45
C VAL A 109 -1.22 13.70 -6.42
N LEU A 110 -0.03 13.50 -5.88
CA LEU A 110 1.18 13.22 -6.65
C LEU A 110 1.32 11.71 -6.84
N GLN A 111 1.58 11.28 -8.07
CA GLN A 111 1.84 9.87 -8.40
C GLN A 111 3.32 9.69 -8.74
N LEU A 112 4.02 8.93 -7.90
CA LEU A 112 5.40 8.56 -8.13
C LEU A 112 5.48 7.08 -8.51
N GLN A 113 5.97 6.79 -9.72
CA GLN A 113 6.27 5.43 -10.16
C GLN A 113 7.73 5.11 -9.89
N THR A 114 7.99 3.95 -9.25
CA THR A 114 9.33 3.47 -8.95
C THR A 114 9.44 1.97 -9.25
N ASN A 115 10.66 1.51 -9.55
CA ASN A 115 11.00 0.10 -9.66
C ASN A 115 11.93 -0.23 -8.51
N ASP A 116 11.34 -0.55 -7.36
CA ASP A 116 12.09 -0.82 -6.14
C ASP A 116 12.36 -2.32 -6.01
N THR A 117 13.62 -2.69 -5.87
CA THR A 117 14.02 -4.08 -5.59
C THR A 117 15.04 -4.09 -4.47
N GLN A 118 14.92 -5.05 -3.55
CA GLN A 118 15.90 -5.27 -2.49
C GLN A 118 16.74 -6.50 -2.82
N LYS A 119 18.06 -6.38 -2.62
CA LYS A 119 18.97 -7.53 -2.69
C LYS A 119 19.11 -8.11 -1.29
N TRP A 120 18.37 -9.19 -1.03
CA TRP A 120 18.35 -9.84 0.27
C TRP A 120 19.50 -10.81 0.45
N ASN A 121 20.15 -10.75 1.60
CA ASN A 121 21.07 -11.76 2.10
C ASN A 121 20.36 -12.56 3.18
N LEU A 122 20.08 -13.83 2.89
CA LEU A 122 19.40 -14.73 3.83
C LEU A 122 20.40 -15.21 4.90
N SER A 123 19.98 -15.15 6.16
CA SER A 123 20.73 -15.70 7.30
C SER A 123 20.20 -17.09 7.66
N GLN A 124 21.03 -17.89 8.32
CA GLN A 124 20.61 -19.14 8.93
C GLN A 124 19.89 -18.93 10.28
N GLU A 125 19.88 -17.70 10.79
CA GLU A 125 19.21 -17.36 12.04
C GLU A 125 17.70 -17.53 11.90
N LYS A 126 17.10 -18.23 12.86
CA LYS A 126 15.66 -18.43 12.97
C LYS A 126 15.17 -18.05 14.36
N LYS A 127 13.95 -17.59 14.46
CA LYS A 127 13.24 -17.37 15.72
C LYS A 127 11.79 -17.82 15.60
N ASN A 128 11.21 -18.25 16.72
CA ASN A 128 9.78 -18.59 16.77
C ASN A 128 9.04 -17.44 17.44
N VAL A 129 8.01 -16.91 16.78
CA VAL A 129 7.12 -15.87 17.31
C VAL A 129 5.69 -16.37 17.18
N LYS A 130 5.02 -16.52 18.33
CA LYS A 130 3.72 -17.20 18.38
C LYS A 130 3.84 -18.61 17.75
N ASN A 131 3.12 -18.88 16.66
CA ASN A 131 3.13 -20.17 15.97
C ASN A 131 3.88 -20.10 14.62
N LEU A 132 4.65 -19.05 14.37
CA LEU A 132 5.39 -18.84 13.11
C LEU A 132 6.88 -19.08 13.32
N SER A 133 7.50 -19.83 12.39
CA SER A 133 8.95 -19.94 12.30
C SER A 133 9.48 -18.86 11.34
N LEU A 134 10.21 -17.90 11.88
CA LEU A 134 10.73 -16.77 11.12
C LEU A 134 12.21 -16.95 10.81
N GLN A 135 12.60 -16.69 9.57
CA GLN A 135 14.00 -16.64 9.14
C GLN A 135 14.42 -15.19 8.94
N LYS A 136 15.68 -14.90 9.29
CA LYS A 136 16.28 -13.57 9.15
C LYS A 136 16.81 -13.34 7.74
N ALA A 137 16.59 -12.12 7.24
CA ALA A 137 17.24 -11.60 6.05
C ALA A 137 17.73 -10.17 6.29
N ILE A 138 18.77 -9.75 5.60
CA ILE A 138 19.31 -8.40 5.68
C ILE A 138 19.48 -7.80 4.29
N THR A 139 19.30 -6.48 4.20
CA THR A 139 19.55 -5.73 2.97
C THR A 139 19.98 -4.31 3.28
N THR A 140 20.67 -3.67 2.34
CA THR A 140 20.87 -2.23 2.33
C THR A 140 20.01 -1.63 1.24
N TRP A 141 19.06 -0.76 1.64
CA TRP A 141 18.12 -0.14 0.71
C TRP A 141 17.68 1.23 1.22
N GLY A 142 17.49 2.19 0.32
CA GLY A 142 17.09 3.56 0.67
C GLY A 142 18.09 4.26 1.62
N GLY A 143 19.38 3.94 1.54
CA GLY A 143 20.42 4.51 2.41
C GLY A 143 20.41 3.98 3.85
N ARG A 144 19.73 2.87 4.12
CA ARG A 144 19.63 2.22 5.44
C ARG A 144 19.96 0.74 5.36
N ASN A 145 20.43 0.18 6.48
CA ASN A 145 20.56 -1.26 6.65
C ASN A 145 19.29 -1.78 7.33
N TRP A 146 18.69 -2.79 6.74
CA TRP A 146 17.44 -3.38 7.18
C TRP A 146 17.63 -4.81 7.63
N THR A 147 16.98 -5.17 8.71
CA THR A 147 16.81 -6.55 9.16
C THR A 147 15.34 -6.93 9.03
N ALA A 148 15.06 -7.96 8.26
CA ALA A 148 13.74 -8.54 8.09
C ALA A 148 13.67 -9.94 8.69
N TRP A 149 12.50 -10.27 9.24
CA TRP A 149 12.12 -11.61 9.68
C TRP A 149 10.89 -12.01 8.88
N PHE A 150 11.00 -13.07 8.09
CA PHE A 150 9.94 -13.51 7.20
C PHE A 150 9.51 -14.95 7.52
N ALA A 151 8.25 -15.30 7.22
CA ALA A 151 7.64 -16.58 7.40
C ALA A 151 7.47 -17.29 6.05
N GLU A 152 8.24 -18.34 5.76
CA GLU A 152 8.10 -19.14 4.53
C GLU A 152 6.74 -19.86 4.45
N GLU A 153 6.13 -20.16 5.59
CA GLU A 153 4.81 -20.80 5.68
C GLU A 153 3.64 -19.89 5.26
N ILE A 154 3.89 -18.56 5.11
CA ILE A 154 2.95 -17.62 4.54
C ILE A 154 3.45 -17.23 3.14
N PRO A 155 2.92 -17.87 2.06
CA PRO A 155 3.54 -17.87 0.74
C PRO A 155 3.28 -16.60 -0.08
N PHE A 156 3.48 -15.43 0.55
CA PHE A 156 3.45 -14.13 -0.10
C PHE A 156 4.84 -13.50 -0.06
N GLN A 157 5.38 -13.16 -1.23
CA GLN A 157 6.69 -12.51 -1.33
C GLN A 157 6.59 -10.99 -1.10
N GLU A 158 5.74 -10.58 -0.17
CA GLU A 158 5.38 -9.21 0.11
C GLU A 158 5.71 -8.84 1.56
N GLY A 159 5.68 -7.53 1.83
CA GLY A 159 5.90 -6.96 3.16
C GLY A 159 5.36 -5.53 3.25
N PRO A 160 5.53 -4.88 4.40
CA PRO A 160 5.09 -3.51 4.60
C PRO A 160 5.88 -2.54 3.71
N TYR A 161 5.26 -1.40 3.39
CA TYR A 161 5.81 -0.37 2.52
C TYR A 161 6.13 -0.92 1.12
N LYS A 162 7.37 -0.88 0.67
CA LYS A 162 7.84 -1.39 -0.63
C LYS A 162 8.77 -2.60 -0.48
N PHE A 163 8.81 -3.22 0.70
CA PHE A 163 9.65 -4.40 0.93
C PHE A 163 8.99 -5.65 0.38
N HIS A 164 9.71 -6.39 -0.47
CA HIS A 164 9.22 -7.59 -1.13
C HIS A 164 10.36 -8.53 -1.55
N GLY A 165 10.02 -9.68 -2.14
CA GLY A 165 10.97 -10.57 -2.81
C GLY A 165 11.65 -11.59 -1.89
N LEU A 166 11.29 -11.69 -0.61
CA LEU A 166 11.67 -12.80 0.25
C LEU A 166 10.77 -14.02 -0.03
N PRO A 167 11.23 -15.26 0.21
CA PRO A 167 10.43 -16.45 -0.03
C PRO A 167 9.37 -16.69 1.06
N GLY A 168 8.60 -15.66 1.39
CA GLY A 168 7.56 -15.64 2.41
C GLY A 168 7.26 -14.22 2.89
N LEU A 169 6.16 -14.07 3.62
CA LEU A 169 5.70 -12.77 4.12
C LEU A 169 6.69 -12.18 5.13
N ILE A 170 7.01 -10.92 4.97
CA ILE A 170 7.80 -10.18 5.96
C ILE A 170 6.91 -9.87 7.17
N VAL A 171 7.21 -10.54 8.30
CA VAL A 171 6.45 -10.42 9.54
C VAL A 171 6.96 -9.26 10.41
N GLU A 172 8.26 -9.03 10.38
CA GLU A 172 8.90 -7.94 11.10
C GLU A 172 10.04 -7.38 10.26
N ILE A 173 10.18 -6.05 10.22
CA ILE A 173 11.34 -5.41 9.60
C ILE A 173 11.66 -4.09 10.30
N TYR A 174 12.95 -3.83 10.49
CA TYR A 174 13.44 -2.60 11.13
C TYR A 174 14.80 -2.18 10.57
N ASP A 175 15.10 -0.88 10.66
CA ASP A 175 16.43 -0.38 10.34
C ASP A 175 17.39 -0.44 11.55
N ASP A 176 18.69 -0.47 11.27
CA ASP A 176 19.76 -0.55 12.28
C ASP A 176 19.74 0.60 13.29
N LYS A 177 19.22 1.76 12.91
CA LYS A 177 19.09 2.96 13.75
C LYS A 177 17.78 3.02 14.53
N LYS A 178 16.90 2.04 14.35
CA LYS A 178 15.56 2.00 14.96
C LYS A 178 14.73 3.26 14.68
N ASN A 179 14.91 3.84 13.49
CA ASN A 179 14.07 4.95 13.05
C ASN A 179 12.76 4.46 12.46
N TYR A 180 12.73 3.21 12.01
CA TYR A 180 11.54 2.52 11.49
C TYR A 180 11.48 1.10 12.02
N HIS A 181 10.31 0.69 12.45
CA HIS A 181 10.00 -0.68 12.87
C HIS A 181 8.58 -1.02 12.44
N PHE A 182 8.43 -2.10 11.71
CA PHE A 182 7.16 -2.65 11.23
C PHE A 182 6.99 -4.03 11.84
N GLU A 183 5.84 -4.32 12.44
CA GLU A 183 5.54 -5.59 13.05
C GLU A 183 4.13 -6.04 12.70
N LEU A 184 3.98 -7.25 12.14
CA LEU A 184 2.69 -7.86 11.83
C LEU A 184 1.93 -8.20 13.12
N VAL A 185 0.76 -7.59 13.30
CA VAL A 185 -0.06 -7.80 14.50
C VAL A 185 -1.32 -8.61 14.23
N ARG A 186 -1.87 -8.56 13.01
CA ARG A 186 -3.09 -9.29 12.64
C ARG A 186 -3.08 -9.67 11.15
N SER A 187 -3.71 -10.81 10.85
CA SER A 187 -4.00 -11.24 9.49
C SER A 187 -5.42 -11.73 9.38
N GLU A 188 -6.07 -11.48 8.24
CA GLU A 188 -7.42 -11.93 7.95
C GLU A 188 -7.60 -12.15 6.45
N LYS A 189 -8.57 -12.99 6.09
CA LYS A 189 -9.01 -13.14 4.71
C LYS A 189 -10.27 -12.33 4.52
N ILE A 190 -10.28 -11.51 3.50
CA ILE A 190 -11.42 -10.67 3.15
C ILE A 190 -11.86 -10.95 1.71
N LYS A 191 -13.09 -10.58 1.39
CA LYS A 191 -13.49 -10.47 -0.01
C LYS A 191 -12.73 -9.31 -0.64
N GLU A 192 -12.45 -9.40 -1.92
CA GLU A 192 -11.87 -8.26 -2.65
C GLU A 192 -12.88 -7.10 -2.56
N GLU A 193 -12.46 -6.02 -1.91
CA GLU A 193 -13.25 -4.80 -1.72
C GLU A 193 -12.60 -3.69 -2.52
N GLU A 194 -13.42 -2.92 -3.23
CA GLU A 194 -12.99 -1.68 -3.85
C GLU A 194 -12.73 -0.64 -2.75
N ASN A 195 -11.57 0.02 -2.81
CA ASN A 195 -11.22 1.09 -1.89
C ASN A 195 -11.30 2.42 -2.63
N GLN A 196 -12.32 3.22 -2.31
CA GLN A 196 -12.63 4.47 -3.01
C GLN A 196 -11.49 5.49 -2.94
N PHE A 197 -10.77 5.57 -1.81
CA PHE A 197 -9.62 6.46 -1.70
C PHE A 197 -8.47 6.05 -2.60
N ILE A 198 -8.20 4.75 -2.71
CA ILE A 198 -7.15 4.25 -3.59
C ILE A 198 -7.54 4.50 -5.04
N GLU A 199 -8.77 4.17 -5.44
CA GLU A 199 -9.27 4.43 -6.78
C GLU A 199 -9.28 5.92 -7.11
N MET A 200 -9.72 6.77 -6.18
CA MET A 200 -9.67 8.22 -6.36
C MET A 200 -8.22 8.70 -6.51
N SER A 201 -7.29 8.17 -5.72
CA SER A 201 -5.88 8.51 -5.81
C SER A 201 -5.28 8.07 -7.14
N GLU A 202 -5.65 6.90 -7.65
CA GLU A 202 -5.24 6.42 -8.97
C GLU A 202 -5.79 7.31 -10.10
N LYS A 203 -7.04 7.76 -9.99
CA LYS A 203 -7.68 8.64 -10.99
C LYS A 203 -7.13 10.07 -10.97
N LEU A 204 -6.82 10.61 -9.79
CA LEU A 204 -6.39 11.99 -9.61
C LEU A 204 -4.87 12.15 -9.58
N GLY A 205 -4.12 11.06 -9.54
CA GLY A 205 -2.67 11.07 -9.41
C GLY A 205 -1.98 11.75 -10.58
N ILE A 206 -1.27 12.84 -10.31
CA ILE A 206 -0.45 13.55 -11.29
C ILE A 206 0.94 12.91 -11.31
N PRO A 207 1.37 12.33 -12.44
CA PRO A 207 2.69 11.73 -12.55
C PRO A 207 3.80 12.73 -12.28
N ILE A 208 4.74 12.36 -11.42
CA ILE A 208 5.87 13.21 -11.06
C ILE A 208 7.17 12.39 -11.01
N THR A 209 8.27 13.00 -11.41
CA THR A 209 9.60 12.37 -11.25
C THR A 209 10.09 12.47 -9.81
N TRP A 210 10.97 11.54 -9.41
CA TRP A 210 11.55 11.53 -8.08
C TRP A 210 12.20 12.87 -7.67
N GLU A 211 12.93 13.51 -8.59
CA GLU A 211 13.59 14.78 -8.31
C GLU A 211 12.59 15.93 -8.07
N LYS A 212 11.53 15.98 -8.87
CA LYS A 212 10.45 16.96 -8.68
C LYS A 212 9.68 16.69 -7.38
N TYR A 213 9.41 15.41 -7.08
CA TYR A 213 8.73 15.01 -5.86
C TYR A 213 9.52 15.43 -4.61
N LYS A 214 10.84 15.12 -4.55
CA LYS A 214 11.72 15.58 -3.47
C LYS A 214 11.67 17.09 -3.29
N THR A 215 11.77 17.82 -4.39
CA THR A 215 11.75 19.28 -4.38
C THR A 215 10.42 19.81 -3.86
N ALA A 216 9.29 19.24 -4.29
CA ALA A 216 7.96 19.62 -3.82
C ALA A 216 7.79 19.37 -2.32
N LYS A 217 8.17 18.18 -1.85
CA LYS A 217 8.11 17.84 -0.41
C LYS A 217 8.99 18.76 0.43
N LEU A 218 10.24 19.02 -0.02
CA LEU A 218 11.14 19.90 0.70
C LEU A 218 10.57 21.32 0.83
N LYS A 219 10.10 21.91 -0.26
CA LYS A 219 9.46 23.23 -0.26
C LYS A 219 8.24 23.28 0.66
N TYR A 220 7.43 22.24 0.66
CA TYR A 220 6.27 22.15 1.54
C TYR A 220 6.68 22.16 3.02
N TYR A 221 7.70 21.39 3.41
CA TYR A 221 8.16 21.33 4.80
C TYR A 221 8.91 22.59 5.25
N GLU A 222 9.68 23.21 4.34
CA GLU A 222 10.41 24.45 4.65
C GLU A 222 9.48 25.65 4.81
N SER A 223 8.42 25.73 4.05
CA SER A 223 7.52 26.89 4.04
C SER A 223 6.09 26.51 3.62
N PRO A 224 5.33 25.81 4.48
CA PRO A 224 4.01 25.31 4.13
C PRO A 224 3.05 26.43 3.66
N VAL A 225 3.04 27.58 4.35
CA VAL A 225 2.16 28.70 4.03
C VAL A 225 2.46 29.31 2.65
N ASN A 226 3.74 29.45 2.30
CA ASN A 226 4.14 29.98 1.00
C ASN A 226 3.89 28.98 -0.13
N PHE A 227 4.03 27.68 0.17
CA PHE A 227 3.71 26.63 -0.79
C PHE A 227 2.22 26.66 -1.14
N ILE A 228 1.34 26.76 -0.14
CA ILE A 228 -0.12 26.89 -0.31
C ILE A 228 -0.49 28.09 -1.19
N LYS A 229 0.08 29.27 -0.91
CA LYS A 229 -0.16 30.47 -1.70
C LYS A 229 0.26 30.31 -3.16
N ASN A 230 1.47 29.78 -3.39
CA ASN A 230 2.00 29.60 -4.74
C ASN A 230 1.22 28.54 -5.52
N SER A 231 0.76 27.49 -4.84
CA SER A 231 -0.09 26.46 -5.44
C SER A 231 -1.47 27.01 -5.81
N ALA A 232 -2.06 27.84 -4.94
CA ALA A 232 -3.33 28.51 -5.22
C ALA A 232 -3.25 29.53 -6.37
N GLU A 233 -2.15 30.26 -6.47
CA GLU A 233 -1.90 31.20 -7.58
C GLU A 233 -1.64 30.48 -8.91
N ASN A 234 -1.00 29.29 -8.88
CA ASN A 234 -0.74 28.47 -10.06
C ASN A 234 -1.87 27.48 -10.39
N SER A 235 -2.88 27.35 -9.53
CA SER A 235 -4.03 26.43 -9.70
C SER A 235 -5.06 26.91 -10.73
N GLU A 236 -4.74 27.94 -11.52
CA GLU A 236 -5.58 28.33 -12.66
C GLU A 236 -5.62 27.26 -13.78
N GLN A 237 -4.79 26.22 -13.71
CA GLN A 237 -4.75 25.13 -14.69
C GLN A 237 -4.62 23.76 -14.02
N LEU A 238 -5.72 23.20 -13.57
CA LEU A 238 -5.81 21.76 -13.26
C LEU A 238 -6.08 21.02 -14.58
N TYR A 239 -5.13 20.16 -14.98
CA TYR A 239 -5.28 19.29 -16.13
C TYR A 239 -5.89 17.97 -15.67
N LEU A 240 -6.98 17.53 -16.28
CA LEU A 240 -7.44 16.15 -16.18
C LEU A 240 -6.55 15.25 -17.07
N ASN A 241 -6.54 13.94 -16.80
CA ASN A 241 -5.73 12.96 -17.54
C ASN A 241 -5.99 12.90 -19.07
N ASP A 242 -7.07 13.52 -19.54
CA ASP A 242 -7.44 13.68 -20.96
C ASP A 242 -6.93 14.98 -21.61
N GLY A 243 -6.18 15.80 -20.84
CA GLY A 243 -5.69 17.10 -21.28
C GLY A 243 -6.69 18.25 -21.13
N THR A 244 -7.86 18.00 -20.56
CA THR A 244 -8.87 19.04 -20.32
C THR A 244 -8.47 19.96 -19.18
N ILE A 245 -8.44 21.26 -19.43
CA ILE A 245 -8.16 22.29 -18.41
C ILE A 245 -9.43 22.58 -17.64
N VAL A 246 -9.44 22.33 -16.32
CA VAL A 246 -10.55 22.73 -15.44
C VAL A 246 -10.24 24.13 -14.88
N ASN A 247 -10.84 25.14 -15.46
CA ASN A 247 -10.78 26.51 -14.92
C ASN A 247 -11.72 26.63 -13.72
N SER A 248 -11.19 26.90 -12.54
CA SER A 248 -11.97 27.11 -11.30
C SER A 248 -12.80 28.41 -11.29
N LYS A 249 -12.82 29.18 -12.38
CA LYS A 249 -13.53 30.48 -12.47
C LYS A 249 -14.98 30.40 -12.93
N ASN A 250 -15.54 29.23 -13.21
CA ASN A 250 -16.92 29.11 -13.72
C ASN A 250 -17.91 28.44 -12.76
N SER A 251 -17.82 28.72 -11.45
CA SER A 251 -18.96 28.48 -10.54
C SER A 251 -19.40 29.80 -9.94
N LYS A 252 -20.29 30.48 -10.67
CA LYS A 252 -21.23 31.45 -10.10
C LYS A 252 -22.57 30.78 -9.92
#